data_9d9f3d692cdccdcafeb513def6386fdc
#
_entry.id   9d9f3d692cdccdcafeb513def6386fdc
#
_cell.length_a   1.000
_cell.length_b   1.000
_cell.length_c   1.000
_cell.angle_alpha   90.00
_cell.angle_beta   90.00
_cell.angle_gamma   90.00
#
_symmetry.space_group_name_H-M   'P 1'
#
loop_
_entity.id
_entity.type
_entity.pdbx_description
1 polymer ?
#
loop_
_entity_poly.entity_id
_entity_poly.type
_entity_poly.pdbx_seq_one_letter_code
_entity_poly.pdbx_strand_id
1 'polypeptide(L)'
;MPVLLGFLLRIKSFNELNFMVKNNEFSKLLPRGTKLALIDATRNTLKVIDINGLSQINQHIIKKSVENKVFENGTIDGYTVAAIDGTKLFGSNKKSCPECLKNNKGKKTHSFHSGAVMSTVGIGPKLVIGFEMYKPGQDSASKDEGELNVAKRLISSVAKSHHGFVDVVVYDAPACNSIWINHCKSHGIDAVVRAKNNNNNSLRLAKTKTNKSEAVEVWEDEKGFEKVEVYESTFTMDNVDQPLRFVKFAIKHKDKKRTQIMIVTTCMDMALKTLFRIIRARWDIENSIFNNLKSECGLEHCFVHGGKAVEAVLYLIFIASNIMQLFLVRRLKNNFTTQREMARLLLKGLYLLKYRSELVFSSS
;
A
#
# COMPACT_ATOMS: atom_id res chain seq x y z
N MET A 1 17.29 2.30 -15.12
CA MET A 1 18.26 1.67 -14.17
C MET A 1 18.68 2.64 -13.05
N PRO A 2 19.26 3.85 -13.30
CA PRO A 2 19.77 4.69 -12.20
C PRO A 2 18.71 5.05 -11.16
N VAL A 3 17.49 5.37 -11.57
CA VAL A 3 16.38 5.72 -10.67
C VAL A 3 16.02 4.55 -9.73
N LEU A 4 15.97 3.32 -10.25
CA LEU A 4 15.69 2.14 -9.42
C LEU A 4 16.80 1.94 -8.37
N LEU A 5 18.06 2.04 -8.77
CA LEU A 5 19.20 1.98 -7.83
C LEU A 5 19.12 3.09 -6.79
N GLY A 6 18.78 4.31 -7.23
CA GLY A 6 18.58 5.45 -6.32
C GLY A 6 17.51 5.17 -5.25
N PHE A 7 16.36 4.61 -5.64
CA PHE A 7 15.30 4.27 -4.68
C PHE A 7 15.68 3.11 -3.76
N LEU A 8 16.40 2.10 -4.26
CA LEU A 8 16.94 1.01 -3.41
C LEU A 8 17.90 1.55 -2.34
N LEU A 9 18.74 2.52 -2.70
CA LEU A 9 19.72 3.14 -1.82
C LEU A 9 19.15 4.33 -1.01
N ARG A 10 17.85 4.64 -1.17
CA ARG A 10 17.17 5.76 -0.49
C ARG A 10 17.76 7.14 -0.82
N ILE A 11 18.23 7.33 -2.04
CA ILE A 11 18.70 8.63 -2.52
C ILE A 11 17.51 9.56 -2.71
N LYS A 12 17.55 10.71 -2.04
CA LYS A 12 16.40 11.58 -1.85
C LYS A 12 16.12 12.54 -3.00
N SER A 13 17.04 12.70 -3.93
CA SER A 13 16.85 13.63 -5.04
C SER A 13 17.49 13.15 -6.33
N PHE A 14 16.93 13.57 -7.45
CA PHE A 14 17.53 13.33 -8.76
C PHE A 14 18.86 14.08 -8.96
N ASN A 15 19.08 15.17 -8.24
CA ASN A 15 20.35 15.89 -8.30
C ASN A 15 21.49 15.08 -7.63
N GLU A 16 21.22 14.52 -6.45
CA GLU A 16 22.14 13.61 -5.76
C GLU A 16 22.43 12.36 -6.60
N LEU A 17 21.38 11.74 -7.14
CA LEU A 17 21.50 10.60 -8.05
C LEU A 17 22.40 10.94 -9.26
N ASN A 18 22.21 12.13 -9.86
CA ASN A 18 23.03 12.58 -11.00
C ASN A 18 24.50 12.77 -10.64
N PHE A 19 24.76 13.28 -9.43
CA PHE A 19 26.12 13.39 -8.90
C PHE A 19 26.78 12.01 -8.79
N MET A 20 26.10 11.02 -8.21
CA MET A 20 26.61 9.65 -8.09
C MET A 20 26.85 8.98 -9.45
N VAL A 21 25.95 9.22 -10.43
CA VAL A 21 26.11 8.71 -11.80
C VAL A 21 27.34 9.35 -12.48
N LYS A 22 27.50 10.67 -12.37
CA LYS A 22 28.67 11.39 -12.93
C LYS A 22 30.00 10.91 -12.34
N ASN A 23 30.00 10.57 -11.07
CA ASN A 23 31.19 10.08 -10.36
C ASN A 23 31.40 8.56 -10.49
N ASN A 24 30.64 7.89 -11.37
CA ASN A 24 30.72 6.43 -11.59
C ASN A 24 30.56 5.58 -10.31
N GLU A 25 29.82 6.07 -9.31
CA GLU A 25 29.69 5.39 -8.02
C GLU A 25 28.98 4.03 -8.13
N PHE A 26 28.16 3.84 -9.17
CA PHE A 26 27.46 2.58 -9.44
C PHE A 26 28.28 1.59 -10.30
N SER A 27 29.48 1.95 -10.75
CA SER A 27 30.27 1.15 -11.70
C SER A 27 30.55 -0.27 -11.22
N LYS A 28 30.70 -0.48 -9.91
CA LYS A 28 30.98 -1.80 -9.31
C LYS A 28 29.72 -2.69 -9.16
N LEU A 29 28.54 -2.11 -9.29
CA LEU A 29 27.25 -2.85 -9.24
C LEU A 29 26.77 -3.29 -10.61
N LEU A 30 27.43 -2.84 -11.67
CA LEU A 30 26.97 -3.02 -13.03
C LEU A 30 28.02 -3.78 -13.87
N PRO A 31 27.61 -4.47 -14.93
CA PRO A 31 28.55 -5.08 -15.89
C PRO A 31 29.51 -4.04 -16.41
N ARG A 32 30.78 -4.48 -16.70
CA ARG A 32 31.80 -3.60 -17.27
C ARG A 32 31.29 -2.93 -18.55
N GLY A 33 31.60 -1.65 -18.71
CA GLY A 33 31.17 -0.86 -19.87
C GLY A 33 29.74 -0.33 -19.81
N THR A 34 28.93 -0.65 -18.76
CA THR A 34 27.60 -0.10 -18.61
C THR A 34 27.66 1.40 -18.32
N LYS A 35 27.08 2.20 -19.22
CA LYS A 35 26.93 3.65 -19.03
C LYS A 35 25.53 3.95 -18.51
N LEU A 36 25.43 4.63 -17.39
CA LEU A 36 24.15 5.11 -16.86
C LEU A 36 23.81 6.48 -17.47
N ALA A 37 22.54 6.65 -17.80
CA ALA A 37 22.04 7.91 -18.32
C ALA A 37 22.04 8.99 -17.22
N LEU A 38 22.47 10.19 -17.58
CA LEU A 38 22.36 11.38 -16.73
C LEU A 38 20.89 11.78 -16.52
N ILE A 39 20.67 12.66 -15.56
CA ILE A 39 19.32 12.95 -15.06
C ILE A 39 18.37 13.54 -16.11
N ASP A 40 18.85 14.33 -17.05
CA ASP A 40 18.00 14.92 -18.08
C ASP A 40 17.53 13.88 -19.10
N ALA A 41 18.43 12.99 -19.54
CA ALA A 41 18.05 11.84 -20.36
C ALA A 41 17.10 10.90 -19.59
N THR A 42 17.36 10.69 -18.31
CA THR A 42 16.49 9.89 -17.42
C THR A 42 15.10 10.51 -17.29
N ARG A 43 14.98 11.84 -17.06
CA ARG A 43 13.69 12.54 -17.01
C ARG A 43 12.91 12.43 -18.33
N ASN A 44 13.59 12.53 -19.46
CA ASN A 44 12.97 12.37 -20.76
C ASN A 44 12.49 10.94 -20.99
N THR A 45 13.26 9.94 -20.60
CA THR A 45 12.85 8.53 -20.64
C THR A 45 11.60 8.28 -19.78
N LEU A 46 11.54 8.82 -18.57
CA LEU A 46 10.37 8.66 -17.69
C LEU A 46 9.06 9.21 -18.28
N LYS A 47 9.13 10.19 -19.19
CA LYS A 47 7.94 10.75 -19.86
C LYS A 47 7.36 9.83 -20.93
N VAL A 48 8.16 8.92 -21.48
CA VAL A 48 7.80 8.06 -22.62
C VAL A 48 7.88 6.57 -22.31
N ILE A 49 8.29 6.21 -21.09
CA ILE A 49 8.41 4.82 -20.67
C ILE A 49 7.05 4.11 -20.70
N ASP A 50 7.05 2.84 -21.04
CA ASP A 50 5.85 2.01 -20.98
C ASP A 50 5.48 1.71 -19.51
N ILE A 51 4.38 2.32 -19.07
CA ILE A 51 3.83 2.13 -17.72
C ILE A 51 3.34 0.69 -17.53
N ASN A 52 2.76 0.08 -18.57
CA ASN A 52 2.31 -1.31 -18.50
C ASN A 52 3.49 -2.25 -18.27
N GLY A 53 4.63 -2.00 -18.91
CA GLY A 53 5.86 -2.77 -18.67
C GLY A 53 6.36 -2.65 -17.23
N LEU A 54 6.30 -1.46 -16.62
CA LEU A 54 6.65 -1.28 -15.21
C LEU A 54 5.65 -1.99 -14.28
N SER A 55 4.36 -1.91 -14.57
CA SER A 55 3.33 -2.66 -13.85
C SER A 55 3.59 -4.17 -13.93
N GLN A 56 3.90 -4.70 -15.11
CA GLN A 56 4.22 -6.12 -15.31
C GLN A 56 5.46 -6.55 -14.53
N ILE A 57 6.49 -5.70 -14.41
CA ILE A 57 7.66 -5.99 -13.57
C ILE A 57 7.23 -6.13 -12.10
N ASN A 58 6.40 -5.22 -11.58
CA ASN A 58 5.87 -5.33 -10.23
C ASN A 58 5.05 -6.61 -10.05
N GLN A 59 4.15 -6.92 -10.99
CA GLN A 59 3.35 -8.14 -10.99
C GLN A 59 4.24 -9.40 -11.01
N HIS A 60 5.32 -9.40 -11.79
CA HIS A 60 6.27 -10.51 -11.85
C HIS A 60 6.96 -10.74 -10.49
N ILE A 61 7.34 -9.68 -9.79
CA ILE A 61 7.92 -9.78 -8.43
C ILE A 61 6.92 -10.44 -7.47
N ILE A 62 5.66 -10.02 -7.49
CA ILE A 62 4.61 -10.61 -6.66
C ILE A 62 4.40 -12.10 -7.03
N LYS A 63 4.25 -12.40 -8.32
CA LYS A 63 4.10 -13.78 -8.80
C LYS A 63 5.26 -14.67 -8.34
N LYS A 64 6.50 -14.19 -8.48
CA LYS A 64 7.69 -14.92 -8.00
C LYS A 64 7.72 -15.09 -6.48
N SER A 65 7.19 -14.15 -5.72
CA SER A 65 7.08 -14.31 -4.27
C SER A 65 6.09 -15.40 -3.87
N VAL A 66 4.96 -15.49 -4.59
CA VAL A 66 3.96 -16.56 -4.38
C VAL A 66 4.53 -17.92 -4.79
N GLU A 67 5.13 -18.03 -5.97
CA GLU A 67 5.77 -19.27 -6.45
C GLU A 67 6.87 -19.77 -5.49
N ASN A 68 7.59 -18.84 -4.84
CA ASN A 68 8.59 -19.15 -3.83
C ASN A 68 8.03 -19.31 -2.41
N LYS A 69 6.71 -19.49 -2.27
CA LYS A 69 6.03 -19.78 -1.01
C LYS A 69 6.24 -18.73 0.11
N VAL A 70 6.41 -17.45 -0.28
CA VAL A 70 6.59 -16.37 0.70
C VAL A 70 5.33 -16.18 1.55
N PHE A 71 4.17 -16.49 0.99
CA PHE A 71 2.84 -16.34 1.59
C PHE A 71 2.14 -17.68 1.83
N GLU A 72 2.88 -18.81 1.94
CA GLU A 72 2.33 -20.15 2.10
C GLU A 72 1.39 -20.28 3.32
N ASN A 73 1.70 -19.55 4.39
CA ASN A 73 0.88 -19.53 5.61
C ASN A 73 -0.07 -18.31 5.69
N GLY A 74 -0.34 -17.67 4.55
CA GLY A 74 -1.07 -16.42 4.53
C GLY A 74 -0.33 -15.26 5.22
N THR A 75 -1.05 -14.21 5.53
CA THR A 75 -0.52 -13.05 6.29
C THR A 75 -1.23 -12.88 7.63
N ILE A 76 -2.43 -13.41 7.79
CA ILE A 76 -3.19 -13.43 9.06
C ILE A 76 -3.96 -14.76 9.12
N ASP A 77 -3.58 -15.62 10.05
CA ASP A 77 -4.28 -16.88 10.37
C ASP A 77 -4.60 -17.75 9.14
N GLY A 78 -3.66 -17.85 8.20
CA GLY A 78 -3.81 -18.63 6.98
C GLY A 78 -4.39 -17.88 5.78
N TYR A 79 -4.94 -16.68 5.99
CA TYR A 79 -5.49 -15.83 4.91
C TYR A 79 -4.45 -14.84 4.41
N THR A 80 -4.38 -14.64 3.10
CA THR A 80 -3.65 -13.52 2.50
C THR A 80 -4.52 -12.28 2.51
N VAL A 81 -4.23 -11.38 3.42
CA VAL A 81 -5.00 -10.15 3.63
C VAL A 81 -4.31 -8.96 2.97
N ALA A 82 -5.07 -8.17 2.23
CA ALA A 82 -4.60 -6.93 1.65
C ALA A 82 -5.44 -5.74 2.16
N ALA A 83 -4.80 -4.59 2.35
CA ALA A 83 -5.47 -3.32 2.63
C ALA A 83 -5.40 -2.40 1.42
N ILE A 84 -6.43 -1.56 1.28
CA ILE A 84 -6.45 -0.46 0.30
C ILE A 84 -6.53 0.85 1.06
N ASP A 85 -5.78 1.84 0.57
CA ASP A 85 -5.89 3.22 1.06
C ASP A 85 -5.43 4.21 0.00
N GLY A 86 -6.02 5.42 0.05
CA GLY A 86 -5.67 6.53 -0.83
C GLY A 86 -4.56 7.38 -0.23
N THR A 87 -3.65 7.87 -1.07
CA THR A 87 -2.61 8.79 -0.63
C THR A 87 -2.46 9.97 -1.59
N LYS A 88 -2.29 11.16 -1.02
CA LYS A 88 -1.81 12.32 -1.79
C LYS A 88 -0.33 12.15 -2.04
N LEU A 89 0.10 12.49 -3.25
CA LEU A 89 1.49 12.38 -3.67
C LEU A 89 2.19 13.73 -3.47
N PHE A 90 1.99 14.65 -4.38
CA PHE A 90 2.49 16.00 -4.24
C PHE A 90 1.49 16.98 -4.88
N GLY A 91 1.59 18.25 -4.53
CA GLY A 91 0.73 19.28 -5.09
C GLY A 91 1.45 20.62 -5.23
N SER A 92 0.89 21.49 -6.06
CA SER A 92 1.44 22.81 -6.35
C SER A 92 0.34 23.82 -6.65
N ASN A 93 0.57 25.07 -6.23
CA ASN A 93 -0.26 26.20 -6.64
C ASN A 93 0.30 26.91 -7.88
N LYS A 94 1.49 26.49 -8.36
CA LYS A 94 2.19 27.13 -9.48
C LYS A 94 2.29 26.26 -10.72
N LYS A 95 2.29 24.92 -10.55
CA LYS A 95 2.45 23.96 -11.64
C LYS A 95 1.23 23.07 -11.72
N SER A 96 0.79 22.78 -12.92
CA SER A 96 -0.33 21.86 -13.23
C SER A 96 -0.01 21.08 -14.47
N CYS A 97 -0.61 19.91 -14.62
CA CYS A 97 -0.62 19.09 -15.83
C CYS A 97 -2.05 18.61 -16.11
N PRO A 98 -2.34 18.02 -17.29
CA PRO A 98 -3.68 17.56 -17.62
C PRO A 98 -4.23 16.50 -16.66
N GLU A 99 -3.38 15.69 -16.07
CA GLU A 99 -3.74 14.61 -15.13
C GLU A 99 -3.77 15.06 -13.66
N CYS A 100 -3.58 16.35 -13.38
CA CYS A 100 -3.73 16.90 -12.02
C CYS A 100 -5.20 16.94 -11.60
N LEU A 101 -5.46 16.48 -10.40
CA LEU A 101 -6.68 16.78 -9.66
C LEU A 101 -6.63 18.25 -9.19
N LYS A 102 -7.78 18.88 -9.07
CA LYS A 102 -7.87 20.30 -8.73
C LYS A 102 -8.75 20.53 -7.50
N ASN A 103 -8.26 21.33 -6.58
CA ASN A 103 -9.03 21.77 -5.42
C ASN A 103 -9.03 23.30 -5.39
N ASN A 104 -10.20 23.90 -5.57
CA ASN A 104 -10.39 25.34 -5.54
C ASN A 104 -10.66 25.80 -4.10
N LYS A 105 -9.68 26.42 -3.46
CA LYS A 105 -9.82 27.05 -2.15
C LYS A 105 -9.80 28.58 -2.33
N GLY A 106 -10.98 29.16 -2.41
CA GLY A 106 -11.13 30.61 -2.66
C GLY A 106 -10.58 31.00 -4.03
N LYS A 107 -9.68 32.02 -4.06
CA LYS A 107 -9.07 32.51 -5.31
C LYS A 107 -7.88 31.69 -5.84
N LYS A 108 -7.45 30.63 -5.14
CA LYS A 108 -6.28 29.82 -5.51
C LYS A 108 -6.69 28.40 -5.87
N THR A 109 -6.27 27.95 -7.05
CA THR A 109 -6.39 26.53 -7.46
C THR A 109 -5.14 25.79 -7.01
N HIS A 110 -5.35 24.73 -6.24
CA HIS A 110 -4.31 23.77 -5.84
C HIS A 110 -4.40 22.54 -6.74
N SER A 111 -3.36 22.31 -7.54
CA SER A 111 -3.24 21.15 -8.42
C SER A 111 -2.40 20.07 -7.73
N PHE A 112 -2.87 18.81 -7.73
CA PHE A 112 -2.19 17.73 -7.03
C PHE A 112 -2.42 16.39 -7.73
N HIS A 113 -1.62 15.40 -7.39
CA HIS A 113 -1.81 14.00 -7.76
C HIS A 113 -2.17 13.18 -6.53
N SER A 114 -2.99 12.16 -6.73
CA SER A 114 -3.34 11.16 -5.72
C SER A 114 -3.39 9.77 -6.34
N GLY A 115 -3.19 8.76 -5.55
CA GLY A 115 -3.31 7.37 -5.98
C GLY A 115 -3.86 6.49 -4.87
N ALA A 116 -4.49 5.38 -5.22
CA ALA A 116 -4.85 4.31 -4.32
C ALA A 116 -3.81 3.20 -4.42
N VAL A 117 -3.38 2.69 -3.29
CA VAL A 117 -2.40 1.60 -3.16
C VAL A 117 -3.09 0.41 -2.51
N MET A 118 -2.83 -0.78 -3.03
CA MET A 118 -3.18 -2.04 -2.39
C MET A 118 -1.92 -2.76 -1.96
N SER A 119 -1.86 -3.19 -0.71
CA SER A 119 -0.69 -3.86 -0.16
C SER A 119 -1.09 -5.01 0.75
N THR A 120 -0.26 -6.06 0.80
CA THR A 120 -0.38 -7.08 1.82
C THR A 120 -0.17 -6.49 3.20
N VAL A 121 -0.93 -6.95 4.20
CA VAL A 121 -0.85 -6.50 5.60
C VAL A 121 -0.82 -7.70 6.55
N GLY A 122 -0.36 -7.49 7.78
CA GLY A 122 -0.20 -8.55 8.77
C GLY A 122 1.24 -9.04 8.88
N ILE A 123 1.45 -10.35 8.98
CA ILE A 123 2.76 -10.99 9.11
C ILE A 123 3.41 -11.16 7.73
N GLY A 124 4.74 -11.14 7.68
CA GLY A 124 5.51 -11.31 6.44
C GLY A 124 5.81 -9.99 5.71
N PRO A 125 6.26 -10.06 4.46
CA PRO A 125 6.59 -8.87 3.70
C PRO A 125 5.34 -8.09 3.33
N LYS A 126 5.38 -6.77 3.54
CA LYS A 126 4.30 -5.85 3.17
C LYS A 126 4.55 -5.33 1.77
N LEU A 127 4.05 -6.07 0.78
CA LEU A 127 4.29 -5.77 -0.64
C LEU A 127 3.18 -4.90 -1.21
N VAL A 128 3.55 -3.87 -1.96
CA VAL A 128 2.62 -3.12 -2.81
C VAL A 128 2.26 -4.01 -4.01
N ILE A 129 1.04 -4.55 -4.00
CA ILE A 129 0.54 -5.50 -5.00
C ILE A 129 -0.23 -4.83 -6.14
N GLY A 130 -0.71 -3.62 -5.91
CA GLY A 130 -1.41 -2.83 -6.93
C GLY A 130 -1.40 -1.35 -6.63
N PHE A 131 -1.58 -0.56 -7.69
CA PHE A 131 -1.62 0.88 -7.64
C PHE A 131 -2.45 1.45 -8.79
N GLU A 132 -3.26 2.45 -8.50
CA GLU A 132 -4.06 3.18 -9.48
C GLU A 132 -4.04 4.69 -9.19
N MET A 133 -3.80 5.50 -10.24
CA MET A 133 -3.92 6.95 -10.13
C MET A 133 -5.38 7.38 -10.15
N TYR A 134 -5.74 8.39 -9.36
CA TYR A 134 -7.02 9.08 -9.49
C TYR A 134 -7.05 9.86 -10.80
N LYS A 135 -8.16 9.78 -11.51
CA LYS A 135 -8.35 10.45 -12.80
C LYS A 135 -9.16 11.74 -12.61
N PRO A 136 -8.73 12.88 -13.22
CA PRO A 136 -9.51 14.09 -13.19
C PRO A 136 -10.78 13.97 -14.05
N GLY A 137 -11.88 14.61 -13.63
CA GLY A 137 -13.11 14.76 -14.43
C GLY A 137 -13.83 13.46 -14.77
N GLN A 138 -13.68 12.37 -14.01
CA GLN A 138 -14.28 11.06 -14.29
C GLN A 138 -15.65 10.84 -13.64
N ASP A 139 -15.98 11.59 -12.60
CA ASP A 139 -17.29 11.50 -11.94
C ASP A 139 -18.31 12.46 -12.56
N SER A 140 -19.59 12.19 -12.33
CA SER A 140 -20.69 13.02 -12.81
C SER A 140 -20.49 14.50 -12.44
N ALA A 141 -20.85 15.41 -13.33
CA ALA A 141 -20.71 16.87 -13.17
C ALA A 141 -19.24 17.38 -13.12
N SER A 142 -18.32 16.79 -13.89
CA SER A 142 -16.92 17.24 -14.02
C SER A 142 -16.12 17.20 -12.70
N LYS A 143 -16.51 16.34 -11.77
CA LYS A 143 -15.76 16.10 -10.53
C LYS A 143 -14.61 15.13 -10.76
N ASP A 144 -13.58 15.26 -9.95
CA ASP A 144 -12.51 14.29 -9.89
C ASP A 144 -13.03 12.92 -9.44
N GLU A 145 -12.37 11.84 -9.88
CA GLU A 145 -12.75 10.47 -9.56
C GLU A 145 -12.81 10.24 -8.04
N GLY A 146 -13.89 9.62 -7.56
CA GLY A 146 -14.07 9.28 -6.16
C GLY A 146 -13.22 8.08 -5.74
N GLU A 147 -12.86 8.05 -4.47
CA GLU A 147 -12.01 7.01 -3.86
C GLU A 147 -12.50 5.59 -4.13
N LEU A 148 -13.82 5.37 -4.05
CA LEU A 148 -14.40 4.05 -4.28
C LEU A 148 -14.22 3.56 -5.72
N ASN A 149 -14.30 4.45 -6.71
CA ASN A 149 -14.13 4.08 -8.12
C ASN A 149 -12.69 3.68 -8.42
N VAL A 150 -11.72 4.42 -7.88
CA VAL A 150 -10.29 4.06 -7.99
C VAL A 150 -10.02 2.72 -7.32
N ALA A 151 -10.57 2.50 -6.11
CA ALA A 151 -10.41 1.24 -5.38
C ALA A 151 -11.02 0.05 -6.13
N LYS A 152 -12.17 0.21 -6.80
CA LYS A 152 -12.76 -0.84 -7.66
C LYS A 152 -11.86 -1.18 -8.85
N ARG A 153 -11.31 -0.17 -9.54
CA ARG A 153 -10.36 -0.42 -10.63
C ARG A 153 -9.13 -1.18 -10.13
N LEU A 154 -8.64 -0.81 -8.96
CA LEU A 154 -7.50 -1.44 -8.32
C LEU A 154 -7.77 -2.91 -7.98
N ILE A 155 -8.92 -3.24 -7.38
CA ILE A 155 -9.35 -4.63 -7.14
C ILE A 155 -9.41 -5.43 -8.43
N SER A 156 -10.05 -4.90 -9.48
CA SER A 156 -10.16 -5.57 -10.78
C SER A 156 -8.78 -5.82 -11.41
N SER A 157 -7.87 -4.85 -11.32
CA SER A 157 -6.50 -4.98 -11.82
C SER A 157 -5.71 -6.06 -11.06
N VAL A 158 -5.79 -6.06 -9.73
CA VAL A 158 -5.09 -7.04 -8.88
C VAL A 158 -5.67 -8.44 -9.05
N ALA A 159 -6.99 -8.59 -9.08
CA ALA A 159 -7.64 -9.89 -9.30
C ALA A 159 -7.30 -10.49 -10.66
N LYS A 160 -7.20 -9.66 -11.70
CA LYS A 160 -6.75 -10.10 -13.04
C LYS A 160 -5.29 -10.54 -13.06
N SER A 161 -4.41 -9.82 -12.36
CA SER A 161 -2.96 -10.06 -12.38
C SER A 161 -2.52 -11.17 -11.44
N HIS A 162 -3.25 -11.36 -10.34
CA HIS A 162 -2.90 -12.24 -9.22
C HIS A 162 -4.14 -13.02 -8.75
N HIS A 163 -4.77 -13.74 -9.67
CA HIS A 163 -5.98 -14.51 -9.39
C HIS A 163 -5.79 -15.45 -8.21
N GLY A 164 -6.71 -15.37 -7.21
CA GLY A 164 -6.70 -16.24 -6.03
C GLY A 164 -5.54 -15.96 -5.04
N PHE A 165 -4.80 -14.85 -5.19
CA PHE A 165 -3.73 -14.52 -4.26
C PHE A 165 -4.23 -13.78 -3.01
N VAL A 166 -5.22 -12.90 -3.16
CA VAL A 166 -5.81 -12.15 -2.05
C VAL A 166 -7.11 -12.83 -1.64
N ASP A 167 -7.18 -13.31 -0.41
CA ASP A 167 -8.39 -13.92 0.15
C ASP A 167 -9.34 -12.85 0.70
N VAL A 168 -8.78 -11.85 1.40
CA VAL A 168 -9.55 -10.82 2.10
C VAL A 168 -8.99 -9.44 1.82
N VAL A 169 -9.87 -8.50 1.47
CA VAL A 169 -9.54 -7.08 1.43
C VAL A 169 -10.12 -6.35 2.62
N VAL A 170 -9.28 -5.57 3.32
CA VAL A 170 -9.72 -4.70 4.40
C VAL A 170 -9.67 -3.24 3.96
N TYR A 171 -10.78 -2.50 4.20
CA TYR A 171 -10.90 -1.11 3.78
C TYR A 171 -11.66 -0.25 4.81
N ASP A 172 -11.51 1.08 4.72
CA ASP A 172 -12.18 2.02 5.64
C ASP A 172 -13.66 2.24 5.28
N ALA A 173 -14.33 3.00 6.08
CA ALA A 173 -15.79 3.21 6.10
C ALA A 173 -16.45 3.68 4.78
N PRO A 174 -15.82 4.44 3.86
CA PRO A 174 -16.43 4.74 2.57
C PRO A 174 -16.82 3.50 1.75
N ALA A 175 -16.15 2.38 1.97
CA ALA A 175 -16.43 1.10 1.33
C ALA A 175 -17.58 0.29 1.97
N CYS A 176 -18.20 0.77 3.06
CA CYS A 176 -19.31 0.08 3.71
C CYS A 176 -20.64 0.30 2.95
N ASN A 177 -20.71 -0.26 1.75
CA ASN A 177 -21.88 -0.18 0.86
C ASN A 177 -21.95 -1.42 -0.06
N SER A 178 -23.14 -1.64 -0.66
CA SER A 178 -23.40 -2.80 -1.53
C SER A 178 -22.53 -2.82 -2.79
N ILE A 179 -22.21 -1.66 -3.36
CA ILE A 179 -21.41 -1.55 -4.59
C ILE A 179 -20.02 -2.14 -4.36
N TRP A 180 -19.37 -1.80 -3.23
CA TRP A 180 -18.06 -2.32 -2.87
C TRP A 180 -18.09 -3.82 -2.57
N ILE A 181 -19.05 -4.23 -1.72
CA ILE A 181 -19.19 -5.63 -1.30
C ILE A 181 -19.40 -6.55 -2.50
N ASN A 182 -20.33 -6.19 -3.40
CA ASN A 182 -20.60 -6.96 -4.61
C ASN A 182 -19.39 -6.96 -5.56
N HIS A 183 -18.65 -5.85 -5.64
CA HIS A 183 -17.44 -5.78 -6.47
C HIS A 183 -16.34 -6.71 -5.96
N CYS A 184 -16.07 -6.74 -4.67
CA CYS A 184 -15.11 -7.69 -4.10
C CYS A 184 -15.55 -9.13 -4.35
N LYS A 185 -16.83 -9.44 -4.10
CA LYS A 185 -17.39 -10.77 -4.32
C LYS A 185 -17.29 -11.22 -5.78
N SER A 186 -17.56 -10.35 -6.75
CA SER A 186 -17.45 -10.68 -8.18
C SER A 186 -16.03 -11.08 -8.61
N HIS A 187 -15.03 -10.75 -7.79
CA HIS A 187 -13.63 -11.14 -7.97
C HIS A 187 -13.17 -12.30 -7.03
N GLY A 188 -14.10 -12.91 -6.29
CA GLY A 188 -13.79 -14.00 -5.35
C GLY A 188 -12.99 -13.54 -4.14
N ILE A 189 -13.06 -12.27 -3.75
CA ILE A 189 -12.35 -11.67 -2.63
C ILE A 189 -13.36 -11.33 -1.54
N ASP A 190 -13.10 -11.78 -0.32
CA ASP A 190 -13.90 -11.39 0.83
C ASP A 190 -13.60 -9.95 1.28
N ALA A 191 -14.61 -9.28 1.82
CA ALA A 191 -14.50 -7.91 2.28
C ALA A 191 -14.62 -7.81 3.81
N VAL A 192 -13.70 -7.11 4.44
CA VAL A 192 -13.80 -6.63 5.82
C VAL A 192 -13.77 -5.11 5.80
N VAL A 193 -14.88 -4.47 6.13
CA VAL A 193 -15.02 -3.02 5.98
C VAL A 193 -15.35 -2.40 7.33
N ARG A 194 -14.67 -1.31 7.67
CA ARG A 194 -14.99 -0.55 8.88
C ARG A 194 -16.38 0.07 8.76
N ALA A 195 -17.22 -0.15 9.76
CA ALA A 195 -18.51 0.50 9.86
C ALA A 195 -18.41 1.75 10.74
N LYS A 196 -18.86 2.88 10.21
CA LYS A 196 -19.03 4.14 10.96
C LYS A 196 -20.53 4.45 11.07
N ASN A 197 -20.89 5.69 11.30
CA ASN A 197 -22.28 6.14 11.31
C ASN A 197 -22.83 6.27 9.88
N ASN A 198 -22.94 5.15 9.21
CA ASN A 198 -23.49 5.07 7.86
C ASN A 198 -25.01 5.17 7.92
N ASN A 199 -25.60 5.90 6.98
CA ASN A 199 -27.05 6.11 6.88
C ASN A 199 -27.83 4.89 6.33
N ASN A 200 -27.29 3.68 6.44
CA ASN A 200 -27.96 2.46 6.00
C ASN A 200 -28.84 1.92 7.12
N ASN A 201 -30.16 1.78 6.85
CA ASN A 201 -31.15 1.33 7.83
C ASN A 201 -30.88 -0.08 8.34
N SER A 202 -30.51 -1.02 7.46
CA SER A 202 -30.19 -2.40 7.82
C SER A 202 -28.99 -2.47 8.76
N LEU A 203 -27.96 -1.67 8.51
CA LEU A 203 -26.79 -1.55 9.39
C LEU A 203 -27.15 -0.93 10.74
N ARG A 204 -28.09 0.04 10.76
CA ARG A 204 -28.59 0.64 12.01
C ARG A 204 -29.34 -0.39 12.86
N LEU A 205 -30.17 -1.25 12.25
CA LEU A 205 -30.86 -2.35 12.93
C LEU A 205 -29.85 -3.37 13.49
N ALA A 206 -28.82 -3.76 12.72
CA ALA A 206 -27.78 -4.65 13.19
C ALA A 206 -27.03 -4.07 14.40
N LYS A 207 -26.68 -2.79 14.39
CA LYS A 207 -26.10 -2.08 15.54
C LYS A 207 -27.01 -2.10 16.76
N THR A 208 -28.32 -1.86 16.59
CA THR A 208 -29.27 -1.87 17.67
C THR A 208 -29.40 -3.25 18.30
N LYS A 209 -29.40 -4.32 17.50
CA LYS A 209 -29.42 -5.70 18.00
C LYS A 209 -28.16 -5.97 18.86
N THR A 210 -26.98 -5.63 18.38
CA THR A 210 -25.72 -5.86 19.13
C THR A 210 -25.62 -5.02 20.41
N ASN A 211 -26.29 -3.88 20.50
CA ASN A 211 -26.30 -3.07 21.72
C ASN A 211 -27.21 -3.67 22.83
N LYS A 212 -28.13 -4.56 22.45
CA LYS A 212 -29.05 -5.23 23.35
C LYS A 212 -28.69 -6.69 23.65
N SER A 213 -27.66 -7.24 22.94
CA SER A 213 -27.19 -8.60 23.13
C SER A 213 -26.09 -8.68 24.18
N GLU A 214 -25.87 -9.87 24.72
CA GLU A 214 -24.67 -10.21 25.47
C GLU A 214 -23.48 -10.37 24.54
N ALA A 215 -22.26 -10.27 25.09
CA ALA A 215 -21.05 -10.52 24.34
C ALA A 215 -20.96 -12.00 23.96
N VAL A 216 -20.76 -12.29 22.68
CA VAL A 216 -20.65 -13.68 22.18
C VAL A 216 -19.26 -14.26 22.45
N GLU A 217 -18.25 -13.43 22.59
CA GLU A 217 -16.88 -13.83 22.94
C GLU A 217 -16.20 -12.70 23.74
N VAL A 218 -15.34 -13.08 24.69
CA VAL A 218 -14.54 -12.16 25.50
C VAL A 218 -13.12 -12.71 25.60
N TRP A 219 -12.11 -11.85 25.39
CA TRP A 219 -10.71 -12.23 25.63
C TRP A 219 -9.90 -11.05 26.12
N GLU A 220 -8.73 -11.35 26.64
CA GLU A 220 -7.68 -10.37 26.96
C GLU A 220 -6.49 -10.59 26.03
N ASP A 221 -5.77 -9.52 25.70
CA ASP A 221 -4.50 -9.65 25.00
C ASP A 221 -3.42 -10.28 25.91
N GLU A 222 -2.38 -10.87 25.29
CA GLU A 222 -1.32 -11.61 26.01
C GLU A 222 -0.62 -10.80 27.09
N LYS A 223 -0.66 -9.47 27.00
CA LYS A 223 -0.05 -8.55 27.95
C LYS A 223 -1.02 -8.00 29.00
N GLY A 224 -2.30 -8.36 28.93
CA GLY A 224 -3.36 -7.84 29.80
C GLY A 224 -3.59 -6.33 29.67
N PHE A 225 -3.20 -5.71 28.54
CA PHE A 225 -3.41 -4.29 28.28
C PHE A 225 -4.77 -3.97 27.70
N GLU A 226 -5.40 -4.93 27.03
CA GLU A 226 -6.69 -4.77 26.38
C GLU A 226 -7.62 -5.95 26.73
N LYS A 227 -8.84 -5.63 27.19
CA LYS A 227 -9.94 -6.59 27.26
C LYS A 227 -10.89 -6.28 26.11
N VAL A 228 -11.19 -7.29 25.30
CA VAL A 228 -12.07 -7.17 24.13
C VAL A 228 -13.35 -7.97 24.37
N GLU A 229 -14.48 -7.29 24.29
CA GLU A 229 -15.82 -7.88 24.30
C GLU A 229 -16.39 -7.78 22.89
N VAL A 230 -16.89 -8.90 22.35
CA VAL A 230 -17.36 -8.99 20.96
C VAL A 230 -18.84 -9.20 20.91
N TYR A 231 -19.49 -8.44 20.06
CA TYR A 231 -20.91 -8.54 19.76
C TYR A 231 -21.08 -8.71 18.25
N GLU A 232 -21.99 -9.59 17.86
CA GLU A 232 -22.24 -9.81 16.44
C GLU A 232 -23.72 -9.96 16.12
N SER A 233 -24.05 -9.69 14.88
CA SER A 233 -25.37 -10.00 14.30
C SER A 233 -25.24 -10.21 12.80
N THR A 234 -26.05 -11.11 12.27
CA THR A 234 -26.23 -11.27 10.83
C THR A 234 -27.34 -10.32 10.36
N PHE A 235 -27.15 -9.74 9.18
CA PHE A 235 -28.13 -8.86 8.54
C PHE A 235 -28.04 -8.94 7.02
N THR A 236 -29.07 -8.44 6.33
CA THR A 236 -29.08 -8.27 4.89
C THR A 236 -28.94 -6.80 4.55
N MET A 237 -28.21 -6.49 3.50
CA MET A 237 -28.05 -5.14 2.97
C MET A 237 -28.73 -5.07 1.59
N ASP A 238 -29.43 -3.98 1.33
CA ASP A 238 -30.09 -3.76 0.04
C ASP A 238 -29.09 -3.92 -1.12
N ASN A 239 -29.52 -4.63 -2.15
CA ASN A 239 -28.70 -4.99 -3.32
C ASN A 239 -27.46 -5.86 -3.01
N VAL A 240 -27.47 -6.65 -1.95
CA VAL A 240 -26.49 -7.70 -1.66
C VAL A 240 -27.25 -9.01 -1.47
N ASP A 241 -26.99 -10.00 -2.35
CA ASP A 241 -27.75 -11.26 -2.39
C ASP A 241 -27.42 -12.22 -1.27
N GLN A 242 -26.39 -11.96 -0.49
CA GLN A 242 -25.96 -12.82 0.62
C GLN A 242 -26.09 -12.09 1.95
N PRO A 243 -26.29 -12.83 3.06
CA PRO A 243 -26.22 -12.25 4.39
C PRO A 243 -24.83 -11.70 4.66
N LEU A 244 -24.77 -10.64 5.46
CA LEU A 244 -23.54 -10.03 5.92
C LEU A 244 -23.45 -10.15 7.44
N ARG A 245 -22.25 -10.18 7.94
CA ARG A 245 -21.92 -10.23 9.36
C ARG A 245 -21.54 -8.84 9.85
N PHE A 246 -22.23 -8.34 10.84
CA PHE A 246 -21.85 -7.13 11.58
C PHE A 246 -21.19 -7.54 12.88
N VAL A 247 -19.98 -7.06 13.12
CA VAL A 247 -19.21 -7.35 14.35
C VAL A 247 -18.79 -6.05 15.02
N LYS A 248 -19.04 -5.96 16.32
CA LYS A 248 -18.59 -4.85 17.18
C LYS A 248 -17.60 -5.38 18.21
N PHE A 249 -16.40 -4.84 18.19
CA PHE A 249 -15.37 -5.04 19.21
C PHE A 249 -15.36 -3.87 20.16
N ALA A 250 -15.74 -4.09 21.41
CA ALA A 250 -15.64 -3.12 22.50
C ALA A 250 -14.34 -3.39 23.26
N ILE A 251 -13.40 -2.44 23.21
CA ILE A 251 -12.07 -2.59 23.73
C ILE A 251 -11.90 -1.73 24.97
N LYS A 252 -11.58 -2.35 26.09
CA LYS A 252 -11.25 -1.67 27.34
C LYS A 252 -9.73 -1.71 27.54
N HIS A 253 -9.10 -0.57 27.51
CA HIS A 253 -7.68 -0.43 27.71
C HIS A 253 -7.31 -0.37 29.20
N LYS A 254 -6.07 -0.66 29.54
CA LYS A 254 -5.54 -0.65 30.93
C LYS A 254 -5.77 0.69 31.64
N ASP A 255 -5.68 1.80 30.92
CA ASP A 255 -5.94 3.16 31.40
C ASP A 255 -7.45 3.47 31.59
N LYS A 256 -8.32 2.45 31.56
CA LYS A 256 -9.78 2.52 31.63
C LYS A 256 -10.46 3.23 30.46
N LYS A 257 -9.71 3.67 29.44
CA LYS A 257 -10.24 4.19 28.19
C LYS A 257 -11.01 3.08 27.46
N ARG A 258 -12.16 3.43 26.89
CA ARG A 258 -12.95 2.52 26.08
C ARG A 258 -12.94 3.00 24.64
N THR A 259 -12.67 2.09 23.73
CA THR A 259 -12.76 2.31 22.28
C THR A 259 -13.63 1.21 21.66
N GLN A 260 -14.11 1.45 20.45
CA GLN A 260 -14.88 0.44 19.72
C GLN A 260 -14.47 0.43 18.26
N ILE A 261 -14.44 -0.77 17.70
CA ILE A 261 -14.28 -1.01 16.27
C ILE A 261 -15.50 -1.77 15.80
N MET A 262 -16.15 -1.27 14.76
CA MET A 262 -17.28 -1.94 14.12
C MET A 262 -16.93 -2.26 12.69
N ILE A 263 -17.28 -3.46 12.24
CA ILE A 263 -17.05 -3.93 10.88
C ILE A 263 -18.30 -4.56 10.29
N VAL A 264 -18.35 -4.53 8.96
CA VAL A 264 -19.23 -5.36 8.14
C VAL A 264 -18.33 -6.28 7.32
N THR A 265 -18.67 -7.56 7.21
CA THR A 265 -17.88 -8.52 6.47
C THR A 265 -18.73 -9.55 5.74
N THR A 266 -18.20 -10.06 4.64
CA THR A 266 -18.70 -11.21 3.89
C THR A 266 -18.21 -12.55 4.46
N CYS A 267 -17.20 -12.54 5.34
CA CYS A 267 -16.59 -13.73 5.96
C CYS A 267 -17.52 -14.30 7.04
N MET A 268 -18.44 -15.19 6.67
CA MET A 268 -19.46 -15.70 7.59
C MET A 268 -18.88 -16.63 8.67
N ASP A 269 -17.94 -17.50 8.31
CA ASP A 269 -17.40 -18.55 9.19
C ASP A 269 -16.03 -18.22 9.80
N MET A 270 -15.50 -17.02 9.50
CA MET A 270 -14.19 -16.61 10.02
C MET A 270 -14.24 -16.34 11.53
N ALA A 271 -13.23 -16.84 12.26
CA ALA A 271 -13.12 -16.63 13.70
C ALA A 271 -13.06 -15.13 14.07
N LEU A 272 -13.72 -14.76 15.16
CA LEU A 272 -13.81 -13.36 15.61
C LEU A 272 -12.45 -12.74 15.93
N LYS A 273 -11.53 -13.54 16.48
CA LYS A 273 -10.14 -13.10 16.71
C LYS A 273 -9.40 -12.82 15.41
N THR A 274 -9.63 -13.61 14.37
CA THR A 274 -9.06 -13.37 13.03
C THR A 274 -9.60 -12.09 12.42
N LEU A 275 -10.92 -11.87 12.47
CA LEU A 275 -11.53 -10.61 12.03
C LEU A 275 -10.97 -9.39 12.78
N PHE A 276 -10.74 -9.53 14.08
CA PHE A 276 -10.12 -8.47 14.89
C PHE A 276 -8.67 -8.17 14.45
N ARG A 277 -7.88 -9.21 14.17
CA ARG A 277 -6.51 -9.05 13.63
C ARG A 277 -6.53 -8.38 12.26
N ILE A 278 -7.43 -8.79 11.38
CA ILE A 278 -7.59 -8.21 10.03
C ILE A 278 -7.93 -6.73 10.11
N ILE A 279 -8.94 -6.33 10.89
CA ILE A 279 -9.30 -4.91 10.95
C ILE A 279 -8.23 -4.05 11.62
N ARG A 280 -7.46 -4.60 12.55
CA ARG A 280 -6.29 -3.91 13.13
C ARG A 280 -5.14 -3.81 12.15
N ALA A 281 -4.90 -4.83 11.33
CA ALA A 281 -3.86 -4.82 10.32
C ALA A 281 -4.12 -3.80 9.18
N ARG A 282 -5.35 -3.28 9.02
CA ARG A 282 -5.62 -2.17 8.10
C ARG A 282 -4.67 -1.00 8.31
N TRP A 283 -4.36 -0.66 9.55
CA TRP A 283 -3.42 0.43 9.86
C TRP A 283 -1.97 0.18 9.43
N ASP A 284 -1.63 -1.05 9.05
CA ASP A 284 -0.30 -1.33 8.51
C ASP A 284 -0.03 -0.57 7.22
N ILE A 285 -1.07 -0.30 6.39
CA ILE A 285 -0.88 0.46 5.15
C ILE A 285 -0.46 1.91 5.45
N GLU A 286 -1.06 2.53 6.47
CA GLU A 286 -0.73 3.90 6.88
C GLU A 286 0.61 3.94 7.64
N ASN A 287 0.75 3.14 8.70
CA ASN A 287 1.84 3.21 9.67
C ASN A 287 3.13 2.58 9.17
N SER A 288 3.05 1.54 8.33
CA SER A 288 4.24 0.83 7.85
C SER A 288 4.56 1.18 6.41
N ILE A 289 3.57 1.08 5.52
CA ILE A 289 3.80 1.20 4.08
C ILE A 289 3.92 2.66 3.68
N PHE A 290 2.89 3.47 3.89
CA PHE A 290 2.94 4.88 3.50
C PHE A 290 4.00 5.65 4.30
N ASN A 291 4.13 5.39 5.59
CA ASN A 291 5.18 6.04 6.38
C ASN A 291 6.57 5.74 5.81
N ASN A 292 6.86 4.49 5.47
CA ASN A 292 8.13 4.11 4.84
C ASN A 292 8.29 4.75 3.45
N LEU A 293 7.27 4.66 2.59
CA LEU A 293 7.33 5.21 1.23
C LEU A 293 7.49 6.73 1.23
N LYS A 294 6.82 7.45 2.15
CA LYS A 294 6.92 8.91 2.28
C LYS A 294 8.26 9.35 2.85
N SER A 295 8.66 8.77 3.98
CA SER A 295 9.86 9.21 4.71
C SER A 295 11.17 8.75 4.05
N GLU A 296 11.17 7.57 3.44
CA GLU A 296 12.40 6.95 2.93
C GLU A 296 12.52 6.98 1.41
N CYS A 297 11.41 6.83 0.68
CA CYS A 297 11.43 6.80 -0.78
C CYS A 297 11.00 8.12 -1.43
N GLY A 298 10.55 9.08 -0.63
CA GLY A 298 10.10 10.37 -1.15
C GLY A 298 8.79 10.28 -1.95
N LEU A 299 7.83 9.45 -1.53
CA LEU A 299 6.55 9.26 -2.23
C LEU A 299 5.81 10.59 -2.50
N GLU A 300 5.94 11.57 -1.60
CA GLU A 300 5.36 12.91 -1.73
C GLU A 300 6.28 13.92 -2.40
N HIS A 301 7.50 13.52 -2.81
CA HIS A 301 8.44 14.40 -3.48
C HIS A 301 8.16 14.47 -4.98
N CYS A 302 8.14 15.68 -5.53
CA CYS A 302 7.96 15.91 -6.96
C CYS A 302 9.29 15.70 -7.72
N PHE A 303 9.66 14.46 -8.00
CA PHE A 303 10.85 14.15 -8.81
C PHE A 303 10.71 14.63 -10.25
N VAL A 304 9.50 14.49 -10.81
CA VAL A 304 9.10 14.92 -12.14
C VAL A 304 7.66 15.38 -12.10
N HIS A 305 7.23 16.22 -13.06
CA HIS A 305 5.84 16.62 -13.21
C HIS A 305 5.33 16.21 -14.61
N GLY A 306 4.15 15.63 -14.66
CA GLY A 306 3.51 15.08 -15.85
C GLY A 306 3.04 13.65 -15.57
N GLY A 307 1.78 13.33 -15.88
CA GLY A 307 1.07 12.14 -15.40
C GLY A 307 1.85 10.84 -15.58
N LYS A 308 2.24 10.49 -16.82
CA LYS A 308 3.02 9.27 -17.08
C LYS A 308 4.35 9.21 -16.35
N ALA A 309 5.08 10.33 -16.28
CA ALA A 309 6.37 10.36 -15.59
C ALA A 309 6.21 10.20 -14.07
N VAL A 310 5.15 10.76 -13.48
CA VAL A 310 4.81 10.57 -12.07
C VAL A 310 4.51 9.11 -11.80
N GLU A 311 3.65 8.49 -12.60
CA GLU A 311 3.28 7.10 -12.46
C GLU A 311 4.48 6.16 -12.62
N ALA A 312 5.38 6.44 -13.59
CA ALA A 312 6.62 5.70 -13.75
C ALA A 312 7.52 5.74 -12.51
N VAL A 313 7.67 6.92 -11.91
CA VAL A 313 8.44 7.09 -10.66
C VAL A 313 7.81 6.29 -9.52
N LEU A 314 6.49 6.31 -9.40
CA LEU A 314 5.79 5.55 -8.36
C LEU A 314 5.98 4.04 -8.52
N TYR A 315 5.84 3.49 -9.73
CA TYR A 315 6.15 2.09 -9.96
C TYR A 315 7.58 1.73 -9.59
N LEU A 316 8.56 2.57 -9.94
CA LEU A 316 9.96 2.34 -9.56
C LEU A 316 10.17 2.39 -8.04
N ILE A 317 9.47 3.25 -7.33
CA ILE A 317 9.47 3.29 -5.85
C ILE A 317 8.87 1.99 -5.29
N PHE A 318 7.73 1.54 -5.80
CA PHE A 318 7.07 0.31 -5.33
C PHE A 318 7.92 -0.92 -5.62
N ILE A 319 8.50 -1.03 -6.82
CA ILE A 319 9.42 -2.11 -7.20
C ILE A 319 10.63 -2.14 -6.26
N ALA A 320 11.27 -0.98 -6.00
CA ALA A 320 12.40 -0.90 -5.08
C ALA A 320 12.02 -1.30 -3.65
N SER A 321 10.86 -0.83 -3.18
CA SER A 321 10.34 -1.18 -1.85
C SER A 321 10.04 -2.68 -1.73
N ASN A 322 9.38 -3.28 -2.73
CA ASN A 322 9.05 -4.70 -2.75
C ASN A 322 10.30 -5.58 -2.79
N ILE A 323 11.30 -5.23 -3.62
CA ILE A 323 12.60 -5.94 -3.65
C ILE A 323 13.27 -5.88 -2.28
N MET A 324 13.30 -4.71 -1.64
CA MET A 324 13.90 -4.55 -0.31
C MET A 324 13.16 -5.35 0.76
N GLN A 325 11.83 -5.34 0.76
CA GLN A 325 11.02 -6.15 1.68
C GLN A 325 11.30 -7.65 1.53
N LEU A 326 11.29 -8.15 0.30
CA LEU A 326 11.58 -9.55 0.02
C LEU A 326 13.01 -9.93 0.41
N PHE A 327 13.98 -9.05 0.19
CA PHE A 327 15.35 -9.27 0.61
C PHE A 327 15.47 -9.40 2.13
N LEU A 328 14.84 -8.49 2.89
CA LEU A 328 14.85 -8.52 4.36
C LEU A 328 14.20 -9.78 4.90
N VAL A 329 13.04 -10.17 4.37
CA VAL A 329 12.29 -11.34 4.86
C VAL A 329 12.98 -12.65 4.47
N ARG A 330 13.39 -12.80 3.21
CA ARG A 330 13.91 -14.07 2.66
C ARG A 330 15.39 -14.32 2.94
N ARG A 331 16.21 -13.29 2.87
CA ARG A 331 17.66 -13.42 3.02
C ARG A 331 18.14 -13.19 4.43
N LEU A 332 17.58 -12.19 5.10
CA LEU A 332 17.97 -11.83 6.46
C LEU A 332 17.05 -12.41 7.53
N LYS A 333 15.96 -13.10 7.14
CA LYS A 333 14.98 -13.74 8.02
C LYS A 333 14.48 -12.79 9.12
N ASN A 334 14.24 -11.53 8.76
CA ASN A 334 13.88 -10.44 9.68
C ASN A 334 14.89 -10.18 10.82
N ASN A 335 16.12 -10.70 10.70
CA ASN A 335 17.16 -10.43 11.69
C ASN A 335 17.56 -8.96 11.59
N PHE A 336 16.90 -8.10 12.38
CA PHE A 336 17.38 -6.83 12.91
C PHE A 336 17.31 -5.57 12.06
N THR A 337 16.93 -5.63 10.77
CA THR A 337 17.24 -4.48 9.94
C THR A 337 15.99 -3.89 9.33
N THR A 338 15.75 -2.63 9.57
CA THR A 338 14.74 -1.86 8.85
C THR A 338 15.19 -1.63 7.41
N GLN A 339 14.26 -1.33 6.51
CA GLN A 339 14.63 -0.96 5.13
C GLN A 339 15.61 0.22 5.10
N ARG A 340 15.47 1.17 6.03
CA ARG A 340 16.37 2.32 6.18
C ARG A 340 17.79 1.91 6.51
N GLU A 341 17.96 1.05 7.50
CA GLU A 341 19.28 0.55 7.92
C GLU A 341 19.94 -0.26 6.80
N MET A 342 19.17 -1.13 6.14
CA MET A 342 19.69 -1.90 5.02
C MET A 342 20.16 -1.00 3.87
N ALA A 343 19.36 0.01 3.48
CA ALA A 343 19.76 0.96 2.46
C ALA A 343 21.06 1.72 2.84
N ARG A 344 21.21 2.10 4.12
CA ARG A 344 22.46 2.71 4.61
C ARG A 344 23.65 1.75 4.56
N LEU A 345 23.47 0.47 4.90
CA LEU A 345 24.51 -0.54 4.80
C LEU A 345 24.92 -0.77 3.36
N LEU A 346 23.96 -0.87 2.45
CA LEU A 346 24.23 -1.00 1.01
C LEU A 346 24.99 0.21 0.47
N LEU A 347 24.61 1.42 0.86
CA LEU A 347 25.29 2.66 0.45
C LEU A 347 26.72 2.70 1.00
N LYS A 348 26.95 2.36 2.28
CA LYS A 348 28.29 2.24 2.85
C LYS A 348 29.13 1.19 2.13
N GLY A 349 28.56 0.03 1.83
CA GLY A 349 29.24 -1.02 1.06
C GLY A 349 29.65 -0.55 -0.32
N LEU A 350 28.79 0.23 -1.00
CA LEU A 350 29.10 0.82 -2.30
C LEU A 350 30.32 1.76 -2.23
N TYR A 351 30.38 2.64 -1.25
CA TYR A 351 31.53 3.52 -1.03
C TYR A 351 32.81 2.73 -0.70
N LEU A 352 32.75 1.73 0.16
CA LEU A 352 33.90 0.90 0.50
C LEU A 352 34.45 0.14 -0.72
N LEU A 353 33.60 -0.35 -1.61
CA LEU A 353 34.02 -0.99 -2.85
C LEU A 353 34.75 -0.01 -3.78
N LYS A 354 34.33 1.25 -3.83
CA LYS A 354 35.00 2.31 -4.61
C LYS A 354 36.36 2.61 -4.02
N TYR A 355 36.49 2.90 -2.74
CA TYR A 355 37.73 3.27 -2.08
C TYR A 355 38.80 2.14 -2.13
N ARG A 356 38.39 0.89 -1.91
CA ARG A 356 39.32 -0.24 -2.08
C ARG A 356 39.94 -0.30 -3.46
N SER A 357 39.20 -0.03 -4.51
CA SER A 357 39.75 -0.03 -5.88
C SER A 357 40.70 1.15 -6.14
N GLU A 358 40.47 2.31 -5.56
CA GLU A 358 41.33 3.47 -5.69
C GLU A 358 42.64 3.29 -4.92
N LEU A 359 42.64 2.68 -3.74
CA LEU A 359 43.82 2.38 -2.94
C LEU A 359 44.73 1.33 -3.62
N VAL A 360 44.17 0.36 -4.31
CA VAL A 360 44.96 -0.65 -5.06
C VAL A 360 45.67 -0.05 -6.29
N PHE A 361 45.04 0.94 -6.93
CA PHE A 361 45.66 1.62 -8.10
C PHE A 361 46.62 2.74 -7.73
N SER A 362 46.59 3.26 -6.49
CA SER A 362 47.55 4.27 -6.02
C SER A 362 48.84 3.66 -5.44
N SER A 363 48.87 2.35 -5.25
CA SER A 363 50.03 1.59 -4.75
C SER A 363 50.79 0.80 -5.85
N SER A 364 50.40 0.96 -7.11
CA SER A 364 51.07 0.46 -8.29
C SER A 364 51.61 1.61 -9.15
#